data_5e346ee969eb1d79b02a79d2ca5dbc12
#
_entry.id   5e346ee969eb1d79b02a79d2ca5dbc12
#
_cell.length_a   1.000
_cell.length_b   1.000
_cell.length_c   1.000
_cell.angle_alpha   90.00
_cell.angle_beta   90.00
_cell.angle_gamma   90.00
#
_symmetry.space_group_name_H-M   'P 1'
#
loop_
_entity.id
_entity.type
_entity.pdbx_description
1 polymer ?
#
loop_
_entity_poly.entity_id
_entity_poly.type
_entity_poly.pdbx_seq_one_letter_code
_entity_poly.pdbx_strand_id
1 'polypeptide(L)'
;MSGQFLVAPVATPDQRHLHVRLSFADGGPELRFVDQRTFGGVLVDDLVPCADVPGDTVPARISHIARDPLDHSFDEDALIARIRNRSTSIKRALLDQSLVSGIGNIYADESLWRARLHGARPTAALSRPRLRGLLSDVRVVLAEAIGAGGTSFDALYVNVNGQSGYFSRTLAVYGRAGLPCLRCGTAVRRVAFMNRSSYFCPRCQRPPRL
;
A
#
# COMPACT_ATOMS: atom_id res chain seq x y z
N MET A 1 4.39 0.61 -9.17
CA MET A 1 5.85 0.81 -9.37
C MET A 1 6.29 -0.22 -10.39
N SER A 2 7.26 0.10 -11.25
CA SER A 2 7.70 -0.84 -12.29
C SER A 2 8.94 -1.65 -11.89
N GLY A 3 9.66 -1.21 -10.86
CA GLY A 3 10.80 -1.95 -10.32
C GLY A 3 10.36 -3.19 -9.55
N GLN A 4 10.99 -4.33 -9.81
CA GLN A 4 10.69 -5.63 -9.23
C GLN A 4 11.97 -6.38 -8.92
N PHE A 5 11.95 -7.17 -7.84
CA PHE A 5 12.93 -8.22 -7.64
C PHE A 5 12.38 -9.55 -8.15
N LEU A 6 13.21 -10.29 -8.86
CA LEU A 6 12.91 -11.62 -9.39
C LEU A 6 13.98 -12.60 -8.89
N VAL A 7 13.56 -13.78 -8.48
CA VAL A 7 14.46 -14.91 -8.23
C VAL A 7 14.55 -15.74 -9.50
N ALA A 8 15.77 -15.95 -10.01
CA ALA A 8 16.01 -16.68 -11.25
C ALA A 8 17.22 -17.61 -11.13
N PRO A 9 17.18 -18.80 -11.75
CA PRO A 9 18.38 -19.64 -11.90
C PRO A 9 19.51 -18.89 -12.60
N VAL A 10 20.76 -19.16 -12.21
CA VAL A 10 21.97 -18.50 -12.78
C VAL A 10 22.02 -18.60 -14.31
N ALA A 11 21.60 -19.73 -14.87
CA ALA A 11 21.59 -19.97 -16.32
C ALA A 11 20.46 -19.23 -17.09
N THR A 12 19.55 -18.52 -16.38
CA THR A 12 18.47 -17.79 -17.03
C THR A 12 19.05 -16.59 -17.82
N PRO A 13 18.69 -16.42 -19.11
CA PRO A 13 19.11 -15.23 -19.87
C PRO A 13 18.69 -13.92 -19.20
N ASP A 14 19.43 -12.86 -19.47
CA ASP A 14 19.14 -11.54 -18.91
C ASP A 14 17.81 -11.01 -19.45
N GLN A 15 16.96 -10.58 -18.51
CA GLN A 15 15.71 -9.90 -18.87
C GLN A 15 16.01 -8.50 -19.41
N ARG A 16 15.15 -8.04 -20.31
CA ARG A 16 15.15 -6.63 -20.71
C ARG A 16 14.92 -5.76 -19.45
N HIS A 17 15.71 -4.71 -19.30
CA HIS A 17 15.68 -3.80 -18.14
C HIS A 17 16.17 -4.41 -16.81
N LEU A 18 17.02 -5.42 -16.86
CA LEU A 18 17.80 -5.87 -15.72
C LEU A 18 18.85 -4.81 -15.37
N HIS A 19 18.81 -4.28 -14.15
CA HIS A 19 19.73 -3.23 -13.69
C HIS A 19 20.75 -3.72 -12.65
N VAL A 20 20.32 -4.66 -11.78
CA VAL A 20 21.18 -5.23 -10.74
C VAL A 20 20.98 -6.73 -10.69
N ARG A 21 22.11 -7.46 -10.57
CA ARG A 21 22.16 -8.89 -10.30
C ARG A 21 22.93 -9.11 -9.00
N LEU A 22 22.33 -9.85 -8.09
CA LEU A 22 22.96 -10.29 -6.86
C LEU A 22 23.13 -11.81 -6.93
N SER A 23 24.38 -12.26 -7.04
CA SER A 23 24.75 -13.66 -7.03
C SER A 23 25.20 -14.05 -5.62
N PHE A 24 24.87 -15.24 -5.17
CA PHE A 24 25.19 -15.72 -3.84
C PHE A 24 26.33 -16.74 -3.88
N ALA A 25 27.16 -16.75 -2.83
CA ALA A 25 28.34 -17.61 -2.75
C ALA A 25 28.01 -19.10 -2.66
N ASP A 26 26.80 -19.46 -2.31
CA ASP A 26 26.30 -20.84 -2.27
C ASP A 26 25.95 -21.43 -3.65
N GLY A 27 26.06 -20.60 -4.73
CA GLY A 27 25.71 -20.98 -6.09
C GLY A 27 24.20 -21.16 -6.34
N GLY A 28 23.37 -20.72 -5.41
CA GLY A 28 21.92 -20.73 -5.53
C GLY A 28 21.37 -19.76 -6.57
N PRO A 29 20.03 -19.63 -6.70
CA PRO A 29 19.39 -18.69 -7.61
C PRO A 29 19.84 -17.25 -7.35
N GLU A 30 19.88 -16.43 -8.41
CA GLU A 30 20.21 -15.01 -8.34
C GLU A 30 18.97 -14.19 -7.96
N LEU A 31 19.17 -13.08 -7.23
CA LEU A 31 18.17 -12.03 -7.07
C LEU A 31 18.44 -10.92 -8.09
N ARG A 32 17.47 -10.66 -8.95
CA ARG A 32 17.56 -9.73 -10.07
C ARG A 32 16.63 -8.55 -9.89
N PHE A 33 17.14 -7.32 -10.00
CA PHE A 33 16.34 -6.11 -10.01
C PHE A 33 16.06 -5.65 -11.44
N VAL A 34 14.79 -5.69 -11.84
CA VAL A 34 14.31 -5.33 -13.18
C VAL A 34 13.40 -4.11 -13.06
N ASP A 35 13.69 -3.01 -13.77
CA ASP A 35 12.85 -1.80 -13.75
C ASP A 35 12.80 -1.10 -15.11
N GLN A 36 11.68 -1.27 -15.81
CA GLN A 36 11.46 -0.67 -17.13
C GLN A 36 11.50 0.87 -17.10
N ARG A 37 11.06 1.50 -16.02
CA ARG A 37 10.93 2.97 -15.93
C ARG A 37 12.09 3.63 -15.19
N THR A 38 13.05 2.87 -14.70
CA THR A 38 14.25 3.36 -14.00
C THR A 38 13.97 4.31 -12.82
N PHE A 39 12.86 4.11 -12.13
CA PHE A 39 12.47 4.91 -10.94
C PHE A 39 12.95 4.28 -9.63
N GLY A 40 13.28 3.01 -9.65
CA GLY A 40 13.83 2.30 -8.51
C GLY A 40 15.35 2.27 -8.52
N GLY A 41 15.92 1.80 -7.42
CA GLY A 41 17.36 1.61 -7.26
C GLY A 41 17.67 0.68 -6.11
N VAL A 42 18.90 0.21 -6.06
CA VAL A 42 19.45 -0.54 -4.93
C VAL A 42 20.57 0.31 -4.33
N LEU A 43 20.57 0.41 -3.03
CA LEU A 43 21.51 1.22 -2.28
C LEU A 43 22.02 0.43 -1.07
N VAL A 44 23.31 0.55 -0.80
CA VAL A 44 23.91 0.19 0.49
C VAL A 44 23.82 1.41 1.40
N ASP A 45 23.32 1.23 2.62
CA ASP A 45 23.10 2.33 3.57
C ASP A 45 23.54 1.93 4.98
N ASP A 46 23.87 2.93 5.80
CA ASP A 46 24.19 2.72 7.20
C ASP A 46 22.93 2.36 8.00
N LEU A 47 23.11 1.50 9.00
CA LEU A 47 22.03 1.17 9.93
C LEU A 47 22.01 2.15 11.09
N VAL A 48 20.83 2.66 11.40
CA VAL A 48 20.57 3.54 12.55
C VAL A 48 19.58 2.88 13.52
N PRO A 49 19.61 3.19 14.81
CA PRO A 49 18.63 2.67 15.77
C PRO A 49 17.19 2.96 15.34
N CYS A 50 16.32 1.96 15.47
CA CYS A 50 14.89 2.11 15.24
C CYS A 50 14.28 2.98 16.34
N ALA A 51 13.46 3.97 15.98
CA ALA A 51 12.91 4.92 16.94
C ALA A 51 11.83 4.31 17.86
N ASP A 52 11.17 3.26 17.41
CA ASP A 52 9.98 2.67 18.07
C ASP A 52 10.21 1.26 18.63
N VAL A 53 11.33 0.61 18.30
CA VAL A 53 11.70 -0.71 18.87
C VAL A 53 13.13 -0.70 19.35
N PRO A 54 13.34 -0.71 20.68
CA PRO A 54 14.69 -0.77 21.26
C PRO A 54 15.46 -2.01 20.81
N GLY A 55 16.69 -1.82 20.35
CA GLY A 55 17.56 -2.89 19.88
C GLY A 55 17.46 -3.21 18.40
N ASP A 56 16.39 -2.75 17.70
CA ASP A 56 16.28 -2.87 16.26
C ASP A 56 17.03 -1.76 15.53
N THR A 57 17.42 -2.04 14.29
CA THR A 57 18.05 -1.07 13.39
C THR A 57 17.34 -1.05 12.03
N VAL A 58 17.37 0.12 11.38
CA VAL A 58 16.82 0.32 10.05
C VAL A 58 17.82 1.11 9.20
N PRO A 59 17.82 0.95 7.85
CA PRO A 59 18.62 1.81 6.99
C PRO A 59 18.29 3.30 7.20
N ALA A 60 19.31 4.13 7.31
CA ALA A 60 19.18 5.56 7.68
C ALA A 60 18.19 6.30 6.78
N ARG A 61 18.23 6.05 5.45
CA ARG A 61 17.36 6.72 4.49
C ARG A 61 15.88 6.40 4.62
N ILE A 62 15.52 5.26 5.20
CA ILE A 62 14.12 4.85 5.41
C ILE A 62 13.68 4.97 6.87
N SER A 63 14.51 5.49 7.76
CA SER A 63 14.20 5.66 9.20
C SER A 63 12.93 6.49 9.46
N HIS A 64 12.53 7.32 8.49
CA HIS A 64 11.31 8.12 8.54
C HIS A 64 10.04 7.36 8.12
N ILE A 65 10.17 6.14 7.57
CA ILE A 65 9.04 5.31 7.15
C ILE A 65 8.47 4.62 8.40
N ALA A 66 7.17 4.78 8.61
CA ALA A 66 6.47 4.15 9.72
C ALA A 66 6.27 2.65 9.48
N ARG A 67 5.93 1.91 10.53
CA ARG A 67 5.54 0.50 10.42
C ARG A 67 4.24 0.33 9.65
N ASP A 68 4.10 -0.81 8.98
CA ASP A 68 2.84 -1.18 8.35
C ASP A 68 1.88 -1.82 9.38
N PRO A 69 0.56 -1.84 9.10
CA PRO A 69 -0.43 -2.33 10.05
C PRO A 69 -0.38 -3.83 10.35
N LEU A 70 0.40 -4.62 9.60
CA LEU A 70 0.57 -6.06 9.80
C LEU A 70 1.85 -6.40 10.60
N ASP A 71 2.72 -5.40 10.84
CA ASP A 71 3.91 -5.57 11.67
C ASP A 71 3.50 -5.86 13.13
N HIS A 72 4.14 -6.83 13.76
CA HIS A 72 3.87 -7.23 15.16
C HIS A 72 4.17 -6.13 16.18
N SER A 73 5.07 -5.21 15.86
CA SER A 73 5.43 -4.05 16.69
C SER A 73 4.62 -2.79 16.36
N PHE A 74 3.54 -2.92 15.56
CA PHE A 74 2.70 -1.80 15.18
C PHE A 74 1.86 -1.28 16.35
N ASP A 75 2.07 -0.04 16.75
CA ASP A 75 1.29 0.63 17.79
C ASP A 75 0.08 1.37 17.18
N GLU A 76 -1.09 0.71 17.27
CA GLU A 76 -2.36 1.24 16.76
C GLU A 76 -2.81 2.52 17.49
N ASP A 77 -2.63 2.58 18.81
CA ASP A 77 -3.09 3.73 19.59
C ASP A 77 -2.22 4.97 19.36
N ALA A 78 -0.91 4.78 19.22
CA ALA A 78 0.00 5.85 18.80
C ALA A 78 -0.33 6.37 17.40
N LEU A 79 -0.60 5.47 16.42
CA LEU A 79 -1.03 5.90 15.09
C LEU A 79 -2.34 6.69 15.14
N ILE A 80 -3.35 6.21 15.86
CA ILE A 80 -4.65 6.90 16.00
C ILE A 80 -4.46 8.30 16.60
N ALA A 81 -3.61 8.45 17.61
CA ALA A 81 -3.29 9.76 18.19
C ALA A 81 -2.63 10.68 17.15
N ARG A 82 -1.64 10.17 16.40
CA ARG A 82 -0.94 10.93 15.35
C ARG A 82 -1.90 11.34 14.23
N ILE A 83 -2.78 10.45 13.75
CA ILE A 83 -3.79 10.76 12.71
C ILE A 83 -4.71 11.89 13.18
N ARG A 84 -5.22 11.82 14.41
CA ARG A 84 -6.16 12.84 14.94
C ARG A 84 -5.53 14.21 15.12
N ASN A 85 -4.24 14.27 15.39
CA ASN A 85 -3.49 15.51 15.53
C ASN A 85 -3.08 16.15 14.19
N ARG A 86 -3.39 15.50 13.05
CA ARG A 86 -3.11 16.06 11.71
C ARG A 86 -4.30 16.86 11.19
N SER A 87 -4.05 18.04 10.63
CA SER A 87 -5.06 18.82 9.90
C SER A 87 -5.11 18.39 8.43
N THR A 88 -5.62 17.20 8.18
CA THR A 88 -5.68 16.62 6.82
C THR A 88 -6.92 15.73 6.63
N SER A 89 -7.13 15.23 5.41
CA SER A 89 -8.17 14.23 5.14
C SER A 89 -7.70 12.82 5.44
N ILE A 90 -8.62 11.94 5.80
CA ILE A 90 -8.28 10.55 6.19
C ILE A 90 -7.57 9.80 5.07
N LYS A 91 -7.94 9.99 3.80
CA LYS A 91 -7.23 9.33 2.70
C LYS A 91 -5.79 9.82 2.57
N ARG A 92 -5.53 11.12 2.78
CA ARG A 92 -4.16 11.65 2.79
C ARG A 92 -3.34 11.06 3.93
N ALA A 93 -3.94 10.94 5.12
CA ALA A 93 -3.28 10.34 6.28
C ALA A 93 -2.91 8.88 6.02
N LEU A 94 -3.80 8.08 5.40
CA LEU A 94 -3.52 6.69 5.03
C LEU A 94 -2.39 6.55 3.99
N LEU A 95 -2.18 7.54 3.14
CA LEU A 95 -1.14 7.54 2.11
C LEU A 95 0.19 8.13 2.58
N ASP A 96 0.23 8.70 3.77
CA ASP A 96 1.44 9.27 4.37
C ASP A 96 2.28 8.15 4.99
N GLN A 97 3.31 7.71 4.27
CA GLN A 97 4.20 6.62 4.69
C GLN A 97 4.99 6.94 5.97
N SER A 98 5.04 8.18 6.38
CA SER A 98 5.60 8.57 7.68
C SER A 98 4.62 8.36 8.85
N LEU A 99 3.33 8.19 8.57
CA LEU A 99 2.30 7.85 9.56
C LEU A 99 2.06 6.34 9.63
N VAL A 100 1.87 5.73 8.48
CA VAL A 100 1.63 4.29 8.33
C VAL A 100 2.12 3.85 6.95
N SER A 101 2.94 2.82 6.86
CA SER A 101 3.46 2.33 5.60
C SER A 101 2.58 1.23 4.97
N GLY A 102 2.94 0.80 3.76
CA GLY A 102 2.27 -0.30 3.06
C GLY A 102 0.94 0.05 2.39
N ILE A 103 0.31 1.18 2.72
CA ILE A 103 -0.98 1.56 2.18
C ILE A 103 -0.81 2.42 0.93
N GLY A 104 -1.07 1.82 -0.24
CA GLY A 104 -1.14 2.53 -1.52
C GLY A 104 -2.55 3.01 -1.84
N ASN A 105 -2.70 3.69 -2.98
CA ASN A 105 -3.96 4.31 -3.41
C ASN A 105 -5.12 3.30 -3.53
N ILE A 106 -4.84 2.09 -3.99
CA ILE A 106 -5.81 1.00 -4.13
C ILE A 106 -6.31 0.58 -2.75
N TYR A 107 -5.41 0.24 -1.86
CA TYR A 107 -5.75 -0.25 -0.52
C TYR A 107 -6.42 0.84 0.32
N ALA A 108 -6.05 2.11 0.14
CA ALA A 108 -6.74 3.23 0.79
C ALA A 108 -8.21 3.33 0.35
N ASP A 109 -8.51 3.28 -0.97
CA ASP A 109 -9.90 3.38 -1.45
C ASP A 109 -10.73 2.16 -1.04
N GLU A 110 -10.18 0.95 -1.14
CA GLU A 110 -10.86 -0.30 -0.74
C GLU A 110 -11.17 -0.33 0.77
N SER A 111 -10.20 0.04 1.61
CA SER A 111 -10.39 0.10 3.07
C SER A 111 -11.41 1.16 3.48
N LEU A 112 -11.36 2.34 2.84
CA LEU A 112 -12.34 3.40 3.06
C LEU A 112 -13.75 2.99 2.63
N TRP A 113 -13.88 2.21 1.54
CA TRP A 113 -15.18 1.68 1.15
C TRP A 113 -15.69 0.66 2.15
N ARG A 114 -14.86 -0.25 2.67
CA ARG A 114 -15.23 -1.21 3.73
C ARG A 114 -15.70 -0.48 4.97
N ALA A 115 -14.95 0.49 5.45
CA ALA A 115 -15.27 1.32 6.60
C ALA A 115 -16.44 2.28 6.38
N ARG A 116 -17.01 2.39 5.18
CA ARG A 116 -18.03 3.38 4.80
C ARG A 116 -17.62 4.82 5.13
N LEU A 117 -16.33 5.13 4.93
CA LEU A 117 -15.75 6.45 5.15
C LEU A 117 -15.42 7.13 3.83
N HIS A 118 -15.83 8.38 3.67
CA HIS A 118 -15.38 9.19 2.54
C HIS A 118 -13.95 9.67 2.76
N GLY A 119 -13.10 9.54 1.75
CA GLY A 119 -11.67 9.87 1.84
C GLY A 119 -11.35 11.32 2.22
N ALA A 120 -12.27 12.26 1.91
CA ALA A 120 -12.13 13.67 2.26
C ALA A 120 -12.53 14.02 3.71
N ARG A 121 -12.95 13.07 4.54
CA ARG A 121 -13.27 13.39 5.94
C ARG A 121 -12.03 13.88 6.69
N PRO A 122 -12.15 15.03 7.41
CA PRO A 122 -11.08 15.52 8.26
C PRO A 122 -10.72 14.48 9.33
N THR A 123 -9.44 14.25 9.53
CA THR A 123 -8.93 13.30 10.52
C THR A 123 -9.38 13.64 11.95
N ALA A 124 -9.39 14.93 12.31
CA ALA A 124 -9.82 15.41 13.63
C ALA A 124 -11.32 15.12 13.91
N ALA A 125 -12.16 15.00 12.88
CA ALA A 125 -13.58 14.69 13.03
C ALA A 125 -13.87 13.18 13.23
N LEU A 126 -12.84 12.33 13.19
CA LEU A 126 -12.99 10.89 13.37
C LEU A 126 -12.73 10.49 14.82
N SER A 127 -13.68 9.77 15.41
CA SER A 127 -13.51 9.21 16.76
C SER A 127 -12.48 8.06 16.74
N ARG A 128 -11.86 7.79 17.91
CA ARG A 128 -10.93 6.66 18.08
C ARG A 128 -11.55 5.32 17.65
N PRO A 129 -12.78 4.93 18.07
CA PRO A 129 -13.40 3.69 17.60
C PRO A 129 -13.58 3.64 16.08
N ARG A 130 -13.87 4.78 15.44
CA ARG A 130 -14.02 4.84 13.99
C ARG A 130 -12.68 4.61 13.26
N LEU A 131 -11.61 5.12 13.81
CA LEU A 131 -10.26 4.89 13.27
C LEU A 131 -9.81 3.45 13.51
N ARG A 132 -10.08 2.86 14.68
CA ARG A 132 -9.82 1.43 14.91
C ARG A 132 -10.54 0.54 13.91
N GLY A 133 -11.83 0.80 13.66
CA GLY A 133 -12.59 0.08 12.63
C GLY A 133 -11.97 0.21 11.23
N LEU A 134 -11.54 1.41 10.85
CA LEU A 134 -10.83 1.61 9.59
C LEU A 134 -9.50 0.84 9.52
N LEU A 135 -8.70 0.83 10.59
CA LEU A 135 -7.42 0.09 10.62
C LEU A 135 -7.65 -1.42 10.59
N SER A 136 -8.72 -1.92 11.20
CA SER A 136 -9.15 -3.32 11.04
C SER A 136 -9.46 -3.65 9.58
N ASP A 137 -10.24 -2.79 8.89
CA ASP A 137 -10.53 -2.95 7.46
C ASP A 137 -9.27 -2.87 6.59
N VAL A 138 -8.31 -2.01 6.94
CA VAL A 138 -6.99 -1.92 6.28
C VAL A 138 -6.25 -3.26 6.38
N ARG A 139 -6.16 -3.83 7.59
CA ARG A 139 -5.49 -5.13 7.79
C ARG A 139 -6.14 -6.24 6.97
N VAL A 140 -7.47 -6.27 6.91
CA VAL A 140 -8.20 -7.26 6.09
C VAL A 140 -7.84 -7.10 4.61
N VAL A 141 -7.86 -5.87 4.09
CA VAL A 141 -7.52 -5.58 2.68
C VAL A 141 -6.08 -5.98 2.36
N LEU A 142 -5.13 -5.66 3.24
CA LEU A 142 -3.72 -6.01 3.06
C LEU A 142 -3.50 -7.53 3.10
N ALA A 143 -4.12 -8.23 4.06
CA ALA A 143 -4.04 -9.69 4.18
C ALA A 143 -4.64 -10.39 2.94
N GLU A 144 -5.80 -9.95 2.45
CA GLU A 144 -6.40 -10.45 1.22
C GLU A 144 -5.50 -10.19 0.00
N ALA A 145 -4.88 -9.01 -0.08
CA ALA A 145 -3.97 -8.69 -1.17
C ALA A 145 -2.70 -9.57 -1.15
N ILE A 146 -2.13 -9.83 0.02
CA ILE A 146 -0.99 -10.74 0.20
C ILE A 146 -1.39 -12.17 -0.20
N GLY A 147 -2.53 -12.66 0.30
CA GLY A 147 -3.03 -13.99 -0.03
C GLY A 147 -3.33 -14.18 -1.53
N ALA A 148 -3.69 -13.11 -2.23
CA ALA A 148 -3.89 -13.11 -3.69
C ALA A 148 -2.60 -12.89 -4.49
N GLY A 149 -1.42 -12.84 -3.87
CA GLY A 149 -0.13 -12.60 -4.53
C GLY A 149 0.07 -11.15 -4.99
N GLY A 150 -0.67 -10.19 -4.43
CA GLY A 150 -0.60 -8.77 -4.76
C GLY A 150 -1.59 -8.32 -5.84
N THR A 151 -1.48 -7.04 -6.25
CA THR A 151 -2.37 -6.40 -7.21
C THR A 151 -1.64 -6.22 -8.53
N SER A 152 -1.89 -7.10 -9.49
CA SER A 152 -1.36 -6.99 -10.86
C SER A 152 -2.47 -6.49 -11.80
N PHE A 153 -2.22 -5.39 -12.49
CA PHE A 153 -3.12 -4.87 -13.53
C PHE A 153 -2.63 -5.22 -14.93
N ASP A 154 -1.37 -5.59 -15.07
CA ASP A 154 -0.76 -6.05 -16.32
C ASP A 154 0.38 -7.05 -16.04
N ALA A 155 0.94 -7.63 -17.10
CA ALA A 155 2.02 -8.61 -17.02
C ALA A 155 3.35 -8.06 -16.45
N LEU A 156 3.46 -6.76 -16.24
CA LEU A 156 4.65 -6.11 -15.68
C LEU A 156 4.67 -6.14 -14.14
N TYR A 157 3.54 -6.47 -13.50
CA TYR A 157 3.43 -6.54 -12.03
C TYR A 157 3.29 -7.99 -11.62
N VAL A 158 4.42 -8.63 -11.35
CA VAL A 158 4.52 -10.02 -10.91
C VAL A 158 5.21 -10.11 -9.55
N ASN A 159 4.99 -11.20 -8.82
CA ASN A 159 5.73 -11.49 -7.59
C ASN A 159 7.17 -11.95 -7.93
N VAL A 160 7.99 -12.20 -6.90
CA VAL A 160 9.41 -12.63 -7.06
C VAL A 160 9.58 -13.93 -7.86
N ASN A 161 8.54 -14.74 -7.98
CA ASN A 161 8.51 -15.97 -8.76
C ASN A 161 7.93 -15.77 -10.17
N GLY A 162 7.69 -14.53 -10.60
CA GLY A 162 7.16 -14.20 -11.93
C GLY A 162 5.65 -14.42 -12.09
N GLN A 163 4.89 -14.64 -11.01
CA GLN A 163 3.44 -14.87 -11.07
C GLN A 163 2.65 -13.56 -10.87
N SER A 164 1.60 -13.37 -11.68
CA SER A 164 0.68 -12.24 -11.53
C SER A 164 -0.21 -12.40 -10.30
N GLY A 165 -0.37 -11.33 -9.52
CA GLY A 165 -1.35 -11.30 -8.44
C GLY A 165 -2.79 -11.14 -8.96
N TYR A 166 -3.74 -11.69 -8.24
CA TYR A 166 -5.16 -11.71 -8.60
C TYR A 166 -6.03 -10.74 -7.82
N PHE A 167 -5.48 -9.96 -6.91
CA PHE A 167 -6.26 -9.04 -6.06
C PHE A 167 -7.04 -8.00 -6.86
N SER A 168 -6.57 -7.60 -8.05
CA SER A 168 -7.30 -6.68 -8.94
C SER A 168 -8.71 -7.17 -9.32
N ARG A 169 -8.98 -8.47 -9.28
CA ARG A 169 -10.28 -9.07 -9.63
C ARG A 169 -11.31 -8.94 -8.50
N THR A 170 -10.90 -8.67 -7.27
CA THR A 170 -11.76 -8.61 -6.08
C THR A 170 -12.07 -7.19 -5.63
N LEU A 171 -11.60 -6.18 -6.37
CA LEU A 171 -11.76 -4.77 -6.01
C LEU A 171 -13.23 -4.35 -6.03
N ALA A 172 -13.65 -3.65 -4.97
CA ALA A 172 -15.03 -3.22 -4.78
C ALA A 172 -15.33 -1.83 -5.36
N VAL A 173 -14.33 -0.93 -5.35
CA VAL A 173 -14.49 0.45 -5.85
C VAL A 173 -13.35 0.91 -6.75
N TYR A 174 -12.11 0.51 -6.48
CA TYR A 174 -10.98 1.00 -7.25
C TYR A 174 -11.05 0.51 -8.70
N GLY A 175 -10.92 1.44 -9.66
CA GLY A 175 -11.03 1.15 -11.09
C GLY A 175 -12.46 0.92 -11.59
N ARG A 176 -13.48 0.99 -10.73
CA ARG A 176 -14.87 0.64 -11.03
C ARG A 176 -15.79 1.86 -11.25
N ALA A 177 -15.25 2.99 -11.72
CA ALA A 177 -16.05 4.19 -12.00
C ALA A 177 -17.22 3.88 -12.95
N GLY A 178 -18.43 4.33 -12.60
CA GLY A 178 -19.66 4.09 -13.36
C GLY A 178 -20.31 2.73 -13.10
N LEU A 179 -19.58 1.74 -12.57
CA LEU A 179 -20.15 0.43 -12.25
C LEU A 179 -20.95 0.47 -10.94
N PRO A 180 -21.93 -0.43 -10.75
CA PRO A 180 -22.70 -0.49 -9.53
C PRO A 180 -21.83 -0.86 -8.33
N CYS A 181 -22.03 -0.16 -7.21
CA CYS A 181 -21.44 -0.50 -5.92
C CYS A 181 -21.95 -1.87 -5.46
N LEU A 182 -21.03 -2.77 -5.10
CA LEU A 182 -21.36 -4.14 -4.68
C LEU A 182 -22.26 -4.21 -3.45
N ARG A 183 -22.36 -3.10 -2.67
CA ARG A 183 -23.18 -3.05 -1.44
C ARG A 183 -24.57 -2.46 -1.66
N CYS A 184 -24.75 -1.48 -2.55
CA CYS A 184 -25.99 -0.72 -2.65
C CYS A 184 -26.44 -0.39 -4.08
N GLY A 185 -25.75 -0.87 -5.11
CA GLY A 185 -26.08 -0.66 -6.52
C GLY A 185 -25.81 0.74 -7.07
N THR A 186 -25.53 1.75 -6.22
CA THR A 186 -25.25 3.12 -6.68
C THR A 186 -23.94 3.14 -7.47
N ALA A 187 -23.89 3.87 -8.59
CA ALA A 187 -22.69 3.99 -9.41
C ALA A 187 -21.50 4.54 -8.60
N VAL A 188 -20.36 3.85 -8.68
CA VAL A 188 -19.09 4.27 -8.10
C VAL A 188 -18.62 5.55 -8.79
N ARG A 189 -18.16 6.52 -8.02
CA ARG A 189 -17.60 7.78 -8.54
C ARG A 189 -16.09 7.74 -8.54
N ARG A 190 -15.50 8.41 -9.53
CA ARG A 190 -14.09 8.74 -9.62
C ARG A 190 -13.93 10.25 -9.54
N VAL A 191 -13.00 10.73 -8.72
CA VAL A 191 -12.64 12.14 -8.61
C VAL A 191 -11.12 12.30 -8.66
N ALA A 192 -10.64 13.47 -9.05
CA ALA A 192 -9.23 13.82 -8.93
C ALA A 192 -8.84 13.89 -7.45
N PHE A 193 -7.68 13.37 -7.13
CA PHE A 193 -7.12 13.37 -5.78
C PHE A 193 -5.59 13.46 -5.86
N MET A 194 -5.04 14.61 -5.49
CA MET A 194 -3.62 14.88 -5.70
C MET A 194 -3.25 14.64 -7.18
N ASN A 195 -2.18 13.89 -7.47
CA ASN A 195 -1.75 13.51 -8.83
C ASN A 195 -2.34 12.15 -9.30
N ARG A 196 -3.42 11.68 -8.69
CA ARG A 196 -4.05 10.36 -8.94
C ARG A 196 -5.57 10.46 -8.87
N SER A 197 -6.25 9.32 -8.90
CA SER A 197 -7.71 9.25 -8.77
C SER A 197 -8.12 8.66 -7.41
N SER A 198 -9.30 9.04 -6.92
CA SER A 198 -9.97 8.41 -5.79
C SER A 198 -11.31 7.85 -6.22
N TYR A 199 -11.61 6.62 -5.79
CA TYR A 199 -12.84 5.91 -6.12
C TYR A 199 -13.65 5.67 -4.86
N PHE A 200 -14.96 5.90 -4.91
CA PHE A 200 -15.86 5.71 -3.77
C PHE A 200 -17.31 5.56 -4.20
N CYS A 201 -18.13 4.96 -3.33
CA CYS A 201 -19.58 4.95 -3.50
C CYS A 201 -20.20 6.18 -2.80
N PRO A 202 -20.89 7.11 -3.50
CA PRO A 202 -21.41 8.32 -2.89
C PRO A 202 -22.53 8.09 -1.88
N ARG A 203 -23.23 6.95 -1.96
CA ARG A 203 -24.26 6.56 -1.02
C ARG A 203 -23.70 5.93 0.25
N CYS A 204 -22.74 4.99 0.12
CA CYS A 204 -22.12 4.30 1.25
C CYS A 204 -21.10 5.17 1.98
N GLN A 205 -20.39 6.02 1.26
CA GLN A 205 -19.31 6.88 1.74
C GLN A 205 -19.71 8.33 1.55
N ARG A 206 -20.62 8.83 2.39
CA ARG A 206 -21.11 10.21 2.26
C ARG A 206 -19.98 11.20 2.49
N PRO A 207 -19.82 12.20 1.58
CA PRO A 207 -18.84 13.26 1.78
C PRO A 207 -19.10 14.02 3.08
N PRO A 208 -18.07 14.64 3.68
CA PRO A 208 -18.29 15.57 4.77
C PRO A 208 -19.19 16.73 4.28
N ARG A 209 -20.03 17.26 5.15
CA ARG A 209 -20.70 18.55 4.89
C ARG A 209 -19.61 19.63 4.94
N LEU A 210 -19.60 20.50 3.93
CA LEU A 210 -18.76 21.70 3.90
C LEU A 210 -19.25 22.66 4.97
#